data_fbd4d93ec8fd077394ac6a4e8dd6d541
#
_entry.id   fbd4d93ec8fd077394ac6a4e8dd6d541
#
_cell.length_a   1.000
_cell.length_b   1.000
_cell.length_c   1.000
_cell.angle_alpha   90.00
_cell.angle_beta   90.00
_cell.angle_gamma   90.00
#
_symmetry.space_group_name_H-M   'P 1'
#
loop_
_entity.id
_entity.type
_entity.pdbx_description
1 polymer ?
#
loop_
_entity_poly.entity_id
_entity_poly.type
_entity_poly.pdbx_seq_one_letter_code
_entity_poly.pdbx_strand_id
1 'polypeptide(L)'
;MNKMQQHNFDQHRHCFRATHVKTQAIVKGKLTVLPNLPTHLQQGLFKTPGKTYDVAARYANEPVFLQADQEPGPRGLGLRIFGVTGQRLPSADQDAKTQDFFFNNAPMIELTDLPTCLEIMQLREKYFDSPLKLGAATKLRSDPIKQAAPFMLPNTNMISHSF
;
A
#
# COMPACT_ATOMS: atom_id res chain seq x y z
N MET A 1 5.41 6.83 13.40
CA MET A 1 4.03 6.38 13.06
C MET A 1 3.01 6.82 14.11
N ASN A 2 3.16 6.46 15.39
CA ASN A 2 2.18 6.82 16.43
C ASN A 2 1.96 8.33 16.57
N LYS A 3 3.02 9.15 16.48
CA LYS A 3 2.88 10.60 16.52
C LYS A 3 2.08 11.15 15.33
N MET A 4 2.23 10.59 14.13
CA MET A 4 1.41 10.98 12.97
C MET A 4 -0.07 10.61 13.16
N GLN A 5 -0.35 9.46 13.78
CA GLN A 5 -1.74 9.10 14.14
C GLN A 5 -2.30 10.06 15.19
N GLN A 6 -1.48 10.48 16.18
CA GLN A 6 -1.89 11.47 17.18
C GLN A 6 -2.18 12.82 16.51
N HIS A 7 -1.33 13.30 15.61
CA HIS A 7 -1.58 14.52 14.84
C HIS A 7 -2.92 14.48 14.09
N ASN A 8 -3.16 13.37 13.37
CA ASN A 8 -4.44 13.19 12.67
C ASN A 8 -5.62 13.21 13.64
N PHE A 9 -5.49 12.55 14.80
CA PHE A 9 -6.54 12.55 15.81
C PHE A 9 -6.79 13.95 16.38
N ASP A 10 -5.73 14.68 16.71
CA ASP A 10 -5.84 16.03 17.27
C ASP A 10 -6.51 17.01 16.29
N GLN A 11 -6.20 16.85 14.99
CA GLN A 11 -6.75 17.69 13.93
C GLN A 11 -8.19 17.32 13.56
N HIS A 12 -8.51 16.04 13.45
CA HIS A 12 -9.78 15.57 12.89
C HIS A 12 -10.72 14.97 13.93
N ARG A 13 -10.27 14.76 15.18
CA ARG A 13 -11.00 14.11 16.28
C ARG A 13 -11.50 12.70 15.90
N HIS A 14 -10.78 12.04 15.03
CA HIS A 14 -11.09 10.71 14.52
C HIS A 14 -9.82 9.87 14.38
N CYS A 15 -9.92 8.55 14.66
CA CYS A 15 -8.79 7.63 14.57
C CYS A 15 -8.55 7.21 13.11
N PHE A 16 -7.35 7.47 12.63
CA PHE A 16 -6.89 7.06 11.31
C PHE A 16 -5.75 6.05 11.41
N ARG A 17 -5.52 5.34 10.32
CA ARG A 17 -4.32 4.50 10.17
C ARG A 17 -3.08 5.39 10.08
N ALA A 18 -1.91 4.82 10.39
CA ALA A 18 -0.64 5.55 10.28
C ALA A 18 -0.22 5.82 8.83
N THR A 19 -0.66 4.98 7.89
CA THR A 19 -0.48 5.15 6.44
C THR A 19 -1.74 4.67 5.72
N HIS A 20 -1.87 5.02 4.44
CA HIS A 20 -3.09 4.71 3.67
C HIS A 20 -4.34 5.20 4.41
N VAL A 21 -4.28 6.44 4.87
CA VAL A 21 -5.25 7.03 5.81
C VAL A 21 -6.64 7.05 5.20
N LYS A 22 -6.78 7.54 3.97
CA LYS A 22 -8.07 7.68 3.30
C LYS A 22 -8.41 6.41 2.52
N THR A 23 -9.50 5.74 2.93
CA THR A 23 -10.11 4.67 2.15
C THR A 23 -10.97 5.27 1.05
N GLN A 24 -10.70 4.91 -0.19
CA GLN A 24 -11.52 5.33 -1.35
C GLN A 24 -12.68 4.37 -1.57
N ALA A 25 -12.41 3.06 -1.49
CA ALA A 25 -13.44 2.04 -1.65
C ALA A 25 -13.07 0.75 -0.93
N ILE A 26 -14.11 0.00 -0.55
CA ILE A 26 -14.01 -1.41 -0.15
C ILE A 26 -14.91 -2.19 -1.09
N VAL A 27 -14.35 -3.19 -1.77
CA VAL A 27 -15.07 -4.02 -2.73
C VAL A 27 -14.95 -5.49 -2.37
N LYS A 28 -15.95 -6.27 -2.76
CA LYS A 28 -15.96 -7.73 -2.67
C LYS A 28 -15.97 -8.31 -4.09
N GLY A 29 -15.36 -9.47 -4.26
CA GLY A 29 -15.30 -10.11 -5.56
C GLY A 29 -14.84 -11.56 -5.47
N LYS A 30 -14.43 -12.08 -6.61
CA LYS A 30 -13.89 -13.43 -6.75
C LYS A 30 -12.54 -13.38 -7.43
N LEU A 31 -11.61 -14.20 -6.94
CA LEU A 31 -10.31 -14.45 -7.60
C LEU A 31 -10.34 -15.87 -8.13
N THR A 32 -10.17 -16.05 -9.43
CA THR A 32 -10.08 -17.36 -10.06
C THR A 32 -8.66 -17.60 -10.57
N VAL A 33 -8.07 -18.71 -10.17
CA VAL A 33 -6.77 -19.16 -10.67
C VAL A 33 -6.92 -19.53 -12.13
N LEU A 34 -6.12 -18.93 -13.02
CA LEU A 34 -6.21 -19.18 -14.45
C LEU A 34 -5.98 -20.66 -14.76
N PRO A 35 -6.77 -21.26 -15.67
CA PRO A 35 -6.66 -22.67 -16.02
C PRO A 35 -5.33 -23.01 -16.71
N ASN A 36 -4.73 -22.04 -17.38
CA ASN A 36 -3.45 -22.17 -18.12
C ASN A 36 -2.28 -21.50 -17.40
N LEU A 37 -2.32 -21.41 -16.08
CA LEU A 37 -1.24 -20.81 -15.29
C LEU A 37 0.07 -21.62 -15.53
N PRO A 38 1.20 -20.96 -15.84
CA PRO A 38 2.49 -21.63 -15.98
C PRO A 38 2.86 -22.45 -14.74
N THR A 39 3.43 -23.64 -14.93
CA THR A 39 3.69 -24.60 -13.84
C THR A 39 4.52 -24.01 -12.69
N HIS A 40 5.51 -23.16 -13.01
CA HIS A 40 6.34 -22.52 -11.98
C HIS A 40 5.58 -21.52 -11.09
N LEU A 41 4.39 -21.06 -11.52
CA LEU A 41 3.51 -20.18 -10.74
C LEU A 41 2.42 -20.97 -9.99
N GLN A 42 2.27 -22.28 -10.24
CA GLN A 42 1.28 -23.12 -9.56
C GLN A 42 1.74 -23.49 -8.14
N GLN A 43 1.80 -22.51 -7.24
CA GLN A 43 2.28 -22.66 -5.87
C GLN A 43 1.27 -22.06 -4.89
N GLY A 44 1.30 -22.53 -3.64
CA GLY A 44 0.46 -22.04 -2.56
C GLY A 44 -1.02 -21.98 -2.95
N LEU A 45 -1.65 -20.83 -2.85
CA LEU A 45 -3.05 -20.64 -3.22
C LEU A 45 -3.32 -20.79 -4.73
N PHE A 46 -2.29 -20.64 -5.58
CA PHE A 46 -2.41 -20.78 -7.03
C PHE A 46 -2.17 -22.22 -7.53
N LYS A 47 -1.96 -23.18 -6.62
CA LYS A 47 -1.64 -24.58 -6.94
C LYS A 47 -2.72 -25.30 -7.79
N THR A 48 -3.96 -24.88 -7.66
CA THR A 48 -5.10 -25.56 -8.33
C THR A 48 -5.70 -24.65 -9.40
N PRO A 49 -5.38 -24.86 -10.70
CA PRO A 49 -6.01 -24.11 -11.78
C PRO A 49 -7.54 -24.21 -11.76
N GLY A 50 -8.20 -23.12 -12.07
CA GLY A 50 -9.66 -23.01 -12.04
C GLY A 50 -10.28 -22.79 -10.66
N LYS A 51 -9.51 -22.91 -9.57
CA LYS A 51 -10.02 -22.69 -8.21
C LYS A 51 -10.40 -21.22 -8.03
N THR A 52 -11.56 -20.99 -7.43
CA THR A 52 -12.08 -19.64 -7.13
C THR A 52 -12.16 -19.42 -5.64
N TYR A 53 -11.77 -18.21 -5.23
CA TYR A 53 -11.78 -17.73 -3.86
C TYR A 53 -12.64 -16.48 -3.74
N ASP A 54 -13.31 -16.31 -2.61
CA ASP A 54 -13.90 -15.04 -2.23
C ASP A 54 -12.79 -14.05 -1.84
N VAL A 55 -12.94 -12.79 -2.24
CA VAL A 55 -11.99 -11.74 -1.93
C VAL A 55 -12.66 -10.47 -1.46
N ALA A 56 -11.93 -9.70 -0.64
CA ALA A 56 -12.27 -8.33 -0.31
C ALA A 56 -11.04 -7.46 -0.58
N ALA A 57 -11.25 -6.32 -1.21
CA ALA A 57 -10.18 -5.38 -1.51
C ALA A 57 -10.48 -3.99 -0.95
N ARG A 58 -9.44 -3.31 -0.49
CA ARG A 58 -9.48 -1.93 -0.01
C ARG A 58 -8.58 -1.08 -0.88
N TYR A 59 -9.16 -0.10 -1.54
CA TYR A 59 -8.42 0.97 -2.24
C TYR A 59 -8.19 2.13 -1.28
N ALA A 60 -6.98 2.67 -1.27
CA ALA A 60 -6.63 3.78 -0.39
C ALA A 60 -5.55 4.68 -0.98
N ASN A 61 -5.52 5.94 -0.52
CA ASN A 61 -4.41 6.84 -0.77
C ASN A 61 -3.22 6.44 0.12
N GLU A 62 -1.99 6.57 -0.38
CA GLU A 62 -0.78 6.25 0.39
C GLU A 62 -0.48 7.24 1.52
N PRO A 63 -0.74 8.55 1.41
CA PRO A 63 -0.31 9.52 2.41
C PRO A 63 -0.73 9.21 3.85
N VAL A 64 0.05 9.76 4.78
CA VAL A 64 -0.17 9.66 6.23
C VAL A 64 -1.21 10.67 6.75
N PHE A 65 -1.68 11.57 5.88
CA PHE A 65 -2.67 12.60 6.18
C PHE A 65 -3.80 12.57 5.15
N LEU A 66 -4.95 13.12 5.54
CA LEU A 66 -6.09 13.26 4.62
C LEU A 66 -5.77 14.31 3.55
N GLN A 67 -6.02 13.94 2.29
CA GLN A 67 -5.94 14.87 1.18
C GLN A 67 -7.11 14.67 0.22
N ALA A 68 -7.36 15.64 -0.64
CA ALA A 68 -8.40 15.56 -1.66
C ALA A 68 -8.07 14.44 -2.66
N ASP A 69 -9.09 13.83 -3.27
CA ASP A 69 -8.90 12.74 -4.24
C ASP A 69 -8.26 13.23 -5.54
N GLN A 70 -8.36 14.52 -5.82
CA GLN A 70 -7.76 15.18 -6.97
C GLN A 70 -6.23 15.36 -6.82
N GLU A 71 -5.72 15.30 -5.59
CA GLU A 71 -4.29 15.41 -5.35
C GLU A 71 -3.57 14.17 -5.87
N PRO A 72 -2.56 14.34 -6.74
CA PRO A 72 -1.75 13.24 -7.23
C PRO A 72 -1.02 12.54 -6.08
N GLY A 73 -0.88 11.22 -6.17
CA GLY A 73 -0.14 10.45 -5.19
C GLY A 73 -0.31 8.96 -5.41
N PRO A 74 0.58 8.15 -4.84
CA PRO A 74 0.46 6.70 -4.92
C PRO A 74 -0.87 6.21 -4.35
N ARG A 75 -1.38 5.15 -4.95
CA ARG A 75 -2.59 4.45 -4.49
C ARG A 75 -2.20 3.06 -4.03
N GLY A 76 -2.80 2.62 -2.94
CA GLY A 76 -2.60 1.29 -2.39
C GLY A 76 -3.83 0.42 -2.59
N LEU A 77 -3.60 -0.86 -2.85
CA LEU A 77 -4.59 -1.91 -2.89
C LEU A 77 -4.21 -2.98 -1.87
N GLY A 78 -5.03 -3.16 -0.84
CA GLY A 78 -4.97 -4.32 0.05
C GLY A 78 -6.02 -5.33 -0.36
N LEU A 79 -5.57 -6.53 -0.75
CA LEU A 79 -6.44 -7.63 -1.17
C LEU A 79 -6.39 -8.75 -0.14
N ARG A 80 -7.52 -9.12 0.43
CA ARG A 80 -7.67 -10.28 1.30
C ARG A 80 -8.41 -11.40 0.58
N ILE A 81 -7.81 -12.58 0.57
CA ILE A 81 -8.35 -13.80 -0.03
C ILE A 81 -8.79 -14.72 1.09
N PHE A 82 -10.01 -15.24 1.00
CA PHE A 82 -10.63 -16.11 2.00
C PHE A 82 -10.62 -17.58 1.57
N GLY A 83 -10.69 -18.49 2.56
CA GLY A 83 -10.69 -19.92 2.31
C GLY A 83 -9.34 -20.49 1.89
N VAL A 84 -8.25 -19.79 2.19
CA VAL A 84 -6.89 -20.27 1.93
C VAL A 84 -6.48 -21.26 3.00
N THR A 85 -5.95 -22.41 2.56
CA THR A 85 -5.40 -23.46 3.42
C THR A 85 -3.97 -23.78 3.02
N GLY A 86 -3.20 -24.33 3.93
CA GLY A 86 -1.82 -24.75 3.68
C GLY A 86 -0.88 -24.35 4.82
N GLN A 87 0.39 -24.73 4.67
CA GLN A 87 1.42 -24.42 5.64
C GLN A 87 1.66 -22.91 5.71
N ARG A 88 1.83 -22.39 6.90
CA ARG A 88 2.10 -20.99 7.18
C ARG A 88 3.49 -20.79 7.77
N LEU A 89 3.97 -19.54 7.76
CA LEU A 89 5.18 -19.19 8.48
C LEU A 89 5.00 -19.47 9.98
N PRO A 90 6.05 -19.92 10.70
CA PRO A 90 5.95 -20.29 12.13
C PRO A 90 5.41 -19.15 13.02
N SER A 91 5.68 -17.89 12.66
CA SER A 91 5.21 -16.70 13.39
C SER A 91 3.78 -16.26 13.03
N ALA A 92 3.15 -16.89 12.04
CA ALA A 92 1.81 -16.53 11.62
C ALA A 92 0.75 -17.30 12.42
N ASP A 93 -0.46 -16.76 12.47
CA ASP A 93 -1.63 -17.45 12.99
C ASP A 93 -1.90 -18.72 12.15
N GLN A 94 -1.69 -19.88 12.75
CA GLN A 94 -1.79 -21.18 12.07
C GLN A 94 -3.23 -21.52 11.68
N ASP A 95 -4.23 -20.98 12.38
CA ASP A 95 -5.65 -21.23 12.15
C ASP A 95 -6.29 -20.28 11.14
N ALA A 96 -5.58 -19.21 10.79
CA ALA A 96 -6.09 -18.23 9.83
C ALA A 96 -6.33 -18.87 8.45
N LYS A 97 -7.49 -18.61 7.87
CA LYS A 97 -7.89 -19.10 6.53
C LYS A 97 -7.90 -17.99 5.50
N THR A 98 -6.97 -17.01 5.67
CA THR A 98 -6.87 -15.86 4.78
C THR A 98 -5.43 -15.64 4.33
N GLN A 99 -5.27 -15.06 3.15
CA GLN A 99 -3.98 -14.58 2.62
C GLN A 99 -4.17 -13.14 2.17
N ASP A 100 -3.24 -12.26 2.58
CA ASP A 100 -3.26 -10.87 2.18
C ASP A 100 -2.18 -10.59 1.15
N PHE A 101 -2.52 -9.74 0.17
CA PHE A 101 -1.59 -9.15 -0.78
C PHE A 101 -1.70 -7.64 -0.71
N PHE A 102 -0.56 -6.95 -0.87
CA PHE A 102 -0.50 -5.51 -0.88
C PHE A 102 0.18 -5.06 -2.16
N PHE A 103 -0.46 -4.12 -2.83
CA PHE A 103 0.01 -3.55 -4.08
C PHE A 103 -0.01 -2.03 -3.98
N ASN A 104 0.80 -1.38 -4.79
CA ASN A 104 0.67 0.03 -5.11
C ASN A 104 0.68 0.21 -6.63
N ASN A 105 0.30 1.37 -7.10
CA ASN A 105 0.25 1.71 -8.51
C ASN A 105 1.58 2.27 -9.05
N ALA A 106 2.68 2.04 -8.36
CA ALA A 106 4.01 2.41 -8.80
C ALA A 106 4.82 1.17 -9.20
N PRO A 107 5.70 1.25 -10.22
CA PRO A 107 6.51 0.13 -10.66
C PRO A 107 7.61 -0.24 -9.68
N MET A 108 7.89 0.61 -8.70
CA MET A 108 8.88 0.41 -7.65
C MET A 108 8.47 1.11 -6.36
N ILE A 109 9.08 0.69 -5.26
CA ILE A 109 8.91 1.32 -3.94
C ILE A 109 10.10 2.25 -3.70
N GLU A 110 9.82 3.54 -3.47
CA GLU A 110 10.83 4.55 -3.17
C GLU A 110 11.53 4.34 -1.81
N LEU A 111 10.88 3.63 -0.89
CA LEU A 111 11.38 3.33 0.46
C LEU A 111 12.28 2.08 0.45
N THR A 112 13.24 2.01 -0.41
CA THR A 112 14.06 0.87 -0.81
C THR A 112 14.63 0.01 0.33
N ASP A 113 15.03 0.63 1.43
CA ASP A 113 15.61 -0.04 2.59
C ASP A 113 15.12 0.59 3.91
N LEU A 114 15.43 -0.08 5.02
CA LEU A 114 14.99 0.36 6.34
C LEU A 114 15.56 1.72 6.78
N PRO A 115 16.86 2.03 6.60
CA PRO A 115 17.39 3.35 6.88
C PRO A 115 16.68 4.47 6.12
N THR A 116 16.50 4.32 4.81
CA THR A 116 15.77 5.27 3.96
C THR A 116 14.32 5.43 4.42
N CYS A 117 13.64 4.32 4.68
CA CYS A 117 12.27 4.32 5.20
C CYS A 117 12.17 5.09 6.52
N LEU A 118 13.07 4.83 7.46
CA LEU A 118 13.08 5.51 8.76
C LEU A 118 13.27 7.01 8.61
N GLU A 119 14.22 7.45 7.80
CA GLU A 119 14.48 8.87 7.56
C GLU A 119 13.28 9.57 6.91
N ILE A 120 12.64 8.95 5.92
CA ILE A 120 11.43 9.51 5.30
C ILE A 120 10.29 9.62 6.32
N MET A 121 10.11 8.62 7.17
CA MET A 121 9.09 8.69 8.22
C MET A 121 9.38 9.80 9.24
N GLN A 122 10.65 10.04 9.56
CA GLN A 122 11.06 11.16 10.42
C GLN A 122 10.81 12.53 9.75
N LEU A 123 11.08 12.66 8.45
CA LEU A 123 10.75 13.86 7.69
C LEU A 123 9.24 14.10 7.60
N ARG A 124 8.45 13.05 7.35
CA ARG A 124 6.99 13.11 7.35
C ARG A 124 6.42 13.53 8.71
N GLU A 125 7.00 13.07 9.81
CA GLU A 125 6.64 13.50 11.16
C GLU A 125 7.03 14.97 11.39
N LYS A 126 8.27 15.34 11.09
CA LYS A 126 8.81 16.69 11.33
C LYS A 126 8.06 17.78 10.57
N TYR A 127 7.65 17.48 9.34
CA TYR A 127 6.99 18.44 8.44
C TYR A 127 5.53 18.07 8.17
N PHE A 128 4.87 17.42 9.14
CA PHE A 128 3.51 16.93 8.99
C PHE A 128 2.53 18.00 8.49
N ASP A 129 2.59 19.19 9.10
CA ASP A 129 1.73 20.33 8.79
C ASP A 129 2.28 21.25 7.69
N SER A 130 3.32 20.84 6.99
CA SER A 130 3.99 21.68 5.99
C SER A 130 4.41 20.88 4.74
N PRO A 131 3.47 20.56 3.85
CA PRO A 131 3.75 19.80 2.63
C PRO A 131 4.87 20.39 1.75
N LEU A 132 4.97 21.73 1.69
CA LEU A 132 6.03 22.40 0.95
C LEU A 132 7.43 22.13 1.54
N LYS A 133 7.56 22.19 2.86
CA LYS A 133 8.84 21.89 3.55
C LYS A 133 9.17 20.40 3.41
N LEU A 134 8.20 19.53 3.52
CA LEU A 134 8.36 18.08 3.30
C LEU A 134 8.87 17.82 1.88
N GLY A 135 8.22 18.42 0.87
CA GLY A 135 8.61 18.28 -0.53
C GLY A 135 10.03 18.80 -0.79
N ALA A 136 10.40 19.95 -0.20
CA ALA A 136 11.75 20.49 -0.31
C ALA A 136 12.79 19.57 0.35
N ALA A 137 12.54 19.12 1.57
CA ALA A 137 13.44 18.21 2.30
C ALA A 137 13.64 16.88 1.55
N THR A 138 12.59 16.33 0.97
CA THR A 138 12.66 15.11 0.18
C THR A 138 13.45 15.32 -1.13
N LYS A 139 13.27 16.46 -1.81
CA LYS A 139 14.00 16.78 -3.04
C LYS A 139 15.51 17.02 -2.84
N LEU A 140 15.90 17.44 -1.66
CA LEU A 140 17.33 17.66 -1.33
C LEU A 140 18.10 16.35 -1.13
N ARG A 141 17.41 15.23 -1.00
CA ARG A 141 18.06 13.92 -0.93
C ARG A 141 18.63 13.51 -2.30
N SER A 142 19.78 12.87 -2.30
CA SER A 142 20.47 12.38 -3.52
C SER A 142 20.28 10.87 -3.73
N ASP A 143 19.26 10.29 -3.15
CA ASP A 143 19.09 8.86 -2.99
C ASP A 143 18.04 8.23 -3.92
N PRO A 144 17.67 6.98 -3.69
CA PRO A 144 16.72 6.22 -4.50
C PRO A 144 15.39 6.91 -4.79
N ILE A 145 14.94 7.83 -3.93
CA ILE A 145 13.69 8.57 -4.14
C ILE A 145 13.79 9.45 -5.39
N LYS A 146 14.92 10.14 -5.60
CA LYS A 146 15.14 10.90 -6.83
C LYS A 146 15.25 9.99 -8.06
N GLN A 147 15.86 8.82 -7.90
CA GLN A 147 15.96 7.85 -8.98
C GLN A 147 14.60 7.24 -9.31
N ALA A 148 13.73 7.04 -8.31
CA ALA A 148 12.38 6.53 -8.50
C ALA A 148 11.41 7.57 -9.06
N ALA A 149 11.65 8.86 -8.87
CA ALA A 149 10.72 9.93 -9.26
C ALA A 149 10.26 9.86 -10.73
N PRO A 150 11.13 9.61 -11.75
CA PRO A 150 10.68 9.47 -13.13
C PRO A 150 9.67 8.36 -13.37
N PHE A 151 9.71 7.30 -12.56
CA PHE A 151 8.80 6.16 -12.67
C PHE A 151 7.51 6.36 -11.87
N MET A 152 7.56 7.19 -10.82
CA MET A 152 6.41 7.46 -9.97
C MET A 152 5.51 8.56 -10.53
N LEU A 153 6.08 9.62 -11.12
CA LEU A 153 5.34 10.77 -11.62
C LEU A 153 4.19 10.41 -12.58
N PRO A 154 4.38 9.54 -13.59
CA PRO A 154 3.29 9.14 -14.47
C PRO A 154 2.15 8.47 -13.71
N ASN A 155 2.47 7.61 -12.74
CA ASN A 155 1.48 6.88 -11.96
C ASN A 155 0.78 7.76 -10.92
N THR A 156 1.49 8.73 -10.34
CA THR A 156 0.91 9.65 -9.36
C THR A 156 -0.04 10.67 -9.97
N ASN A 157 0.10 10.96 -11.26
CA ASN A 157 -0.83 11.81 -11.99
C ASN A 157 -2.10 11.09 -12.46
N MET A 158 -2.13 9.76 -12.41
CA MET A 158 -3.32 8.96 -12.75
C MET A 158 -4.24 8.89 -11.53
N ILE A 159 -5.24 9.75 -11.50
CA ILE A 159 -6.06 10.01 -10.32
C ILE A 159 -6.98 8.85 -9.96
N SER A 160 -7.46 8.04 -10.89
CA SER A 160 -8.59 7.16 -10.59
C SER A 160 -8.57 5.77 -11.20
N HIS A 161 -7.66 5.41 -12.06
CA HIS A 161 -7.79 4.20 -12.89
C HIS A 161 -6.54 3.33 -12.92
N SER A 162 -5.74 3.34 -11.87
CA SER A 162 -4.38 2.78 -11.89
C SER A 162 -4.27 1.33 -11.40
N PHE A 163 -5.39 0.62 -11.28
CA PHE A 163 -5.40 -0.80 -10.93
C PHE A 163 -6.15 -1.62 -11.97
#